data_585d3c9d359353acd4edde220d9f480c
#
_entry.id   585d3c9d359353acd4edde220d9f480c
#
_cell.length_a   1.000
_cell.length_b   1.000
_cell.length_c   1.000
_cell.angle_alpha   90.00
_cell.angle_beta   90.00
_cell.angle_gamma   90.00
#
_symmetry.space_group_name_H-M   'P 1'
#
loop_
_entity.id
_entity.type
_entity.pdbx_description
1 polymer ?
#
loop_
_entity_poly.entity_id
_entity_poly.type
_entity_poly.pdbx_seq_one_letter_code
_entity_poly.pdbx_strand_id
1 'polypeptide(L)'
;MAIERFYITNVGNNYLALAHGGKKLIINRCAIGTGFLESNQSSVSRTALVSYLCDMPIAGSSVSGGTLNVKVQFSNALSSGNIRDPFLWAEVGLYGYIEDDTSHPEALLCYANAYDAEHADYIPGTLSEFTFVMALTSVNASDDVEVVVNHSLIYATKPADTVVSLAAADWTGETSPYTQTVAVTGVSADSILEVGISDTATDEQYEQACDAQ
;
A
#
# COMPACT_ATOMS: atom_id res chain seq x y z
N MET A 1 0.22 6.42 -16.30
CA MET A 1 -0.10 7.07 -15.02
C MET A 1 -0.29 8.55 -15.31
N ALA A 2 -1.48 9.06 -15.09
CA ALA A 2 -1.87 10.41 -15.48
C ALA A 2 -1.33 11.51 -14.55
N ILE A 3 -0.93 11.14 -13.33
CA ILE A 3 -0.33 12.07 -12.38
C ILE A 3 1.17 12.17 -12.68
N GLU A 4 1.56 13.24 -13.38
CA GLU A 4 2.93 13.41 -13.86
C GLU A 4 3.79 14.32 -12.96
N ARG A 5 3.17 15.15 -12.12
CA ARG A 5 3.87 16.15 -11.31
C ARG A 5 3.38 16.19 -9.89
N PHE A 6 4.34 16.16 -8.97
CA PHE A 6 4.13 16.40 -7.56
C PHE A 6 4.58 17.83 -7.23
N TYR A 7 3.71 18.55 -6.54
CA TYR A 7 3.98 19.91 -6.07
C TYR A 7 4.17 19.89 -4.57
N ILE A 8 5.26 20.48 -4.09
CA ILE A 8 5.43 20.75 -2.67
C ILE A 8 4.43 21.84 -2.28
N THR A 9 3.63 21.61 -1.27
CA THR A 9 2.66 22.59 -0.79
C THR A 9 3.34 23.74 -0.06
N ASN A 10 2.61 24.81 0.20
CA ASN A 10 3.13 25.92 1.01
C ASN A 10 3.52 25.45 2.43
N VAL A 11 2.73 24.53 3.01
CA VAL A 11 3.04 23.91 4.31
C VAL A 11 4.27 22.99 4.18
N GLY A 12 4.35 22.20 3.11
CA GLY A 12 5.50 21.36 2.82
C GLY A 12 6.80 22.14 2.69
N ASN A 13 6.78 23.29 1.99
CA ASN A 13 7.93 24.18 1.91
C ASN A 13 8.36 24.73 3.27
N ASN A 14 7.39 25.07 4.14
CA ASN A 14 7.69 25.50 5.50
C ASN A 14 8.34 24.39 6.33
N TYR A 15 7.84 23.16 6.24
CA TYR A 15 8.39 22.01 6.96
C TYR A 15 9.78 21.63 6.47
N LEU A 16 10.02 21.72 5.17
CA LEU A 16 11.36 21.53 4.62
C LEU A 16 12.33 22.62 5.10
N ALA A 17 11.88 23.87 5.18
CA ALA A 17 12.71 24.95 5.72
C ALA A 17 13.06 24.72 7.20
N LEU A 18 12.14 24.20 8.00
CA LEU A 18 12.41 23.81 9.38
C LEU A 18 13.40 22.64 9.46
N ALA A 19 13.28 21.66 8.57
CA ALA A 19 14.23 20.56 8.47
C ALA A 19 15.65 21.05 8.11
N HIS A 20 15.77 22.00 7.17
CA HIS A 20 17.04 22.68 6.89
C HIS A 20 17.58 23.48 8.10
N GLY A 21 16.69 23.91 9.00
CA GLY A 21 17.04 24.55 10.27
C GLY A 21 17.42 23.57 11.39
N GLY A 22 17.56 22.26 11.09
CA GLY A 22 17.95 21.22 12.04
C GLY A 22 16.79 20.56 12.79
N LYS A 23 15.54 20.78 12.34
CA LYS A 23 14.39 20.00 12.83
C LYS A 23 14.27 18.69 12.05
N LYS A 24 13.75 17.66 12.67
CA LYS A 24 13.53 16.36 12.03
C LYS A 24 12.14 16.28 11.41
N LEU A 25 12.09 16.12 10.10
CA LEU A 25 10.85 15.92 9.35
C LEU A 25 10.53 14.43 9.24
N ILE A 26 9.36 14.04 9.69
CA ILE A 26 8.84 12.67 9.59
C ILE A 26 7.79 12.63 8.47
N ILE A 27 8.01 11.80 7.47
CA ILE A 27 7.00 11.47 6.45
C ILE A 27 6.37 10.14 6.87
N ASN A 28 5.09 10.15 7.17
CA ASN A 28 4.41 9.03 7.82
C ASN A 28 3.22 8.46 7.04
N ARG A 29 2.67 9.21 6.08
CA ARG A 29 1.44 8.79 5.39
C ARG A 29 1.44 9.23 3.94
N CYS A 30 0.95 8.35 3.07
CA CYS A 30 0.55 8.68 1.71
C CYS A 30 -0.94 8.33 1.55
N ALA A 31 -1.68 9.17 0.83
CA ALA A 31 -3.10 8.95 0.58
C ALA A 31 -3.43 9.22 -0.88
N ILE A 32 -4.44 8.51 -1.39
CA ILE A 32 -5.03 8.76 -2.70
C ILE A 32 -6.46 9.25 -2.58
N GLY A 33 -6.93 9.89 -3.65
CA GLY A 33 -8.28 10.37 -3.75
C GLY A 33 -8.80 10.39 -5.19
N THR A 34 -10.08 10.73 -5.28
CA THR A 34 -10.86 10.75 -6.54
C THR A 34 -11.25 12.17 -6.96
N GLY A 35 -10.79 13.19 -6.23
CA GLY A 35 -11.17 14.58 -6.46
C GLY A 35 -10.34 15.25 -7.54
N PHE A 36 -10.95 16.21 -8.22
CA PHE A 36 -10.29 17.08 -9.20
C PHE A 36 -10.22 18.51 -8.67
N LEU A 37 -9.12 19.17 -8.98
CA LEU A 37 -9.00 20.61 -8.69
C LEU A 37 -9.87 21.42 -9.67
N GLU A 38 -10.56 22.40 -9.14
CA GLU A 38 -11.20 23.41 -9.97
C GLU A 38 -10.15 24.33 -10.60
N SER A 39 -10.49 24.96 -11.72
CA SER A 39 -9.56 25.79 -12.51
C SER A 39 -8.97 26.98 -11.74
N ASN A 40 -9.61 27.41 -10.65
CA ASN A 40 -9.18 28.50 -9.77
C ASN A 40 -8.37 28.02 -8.55
N GLN A 41 -8.17 26.70 -8.39
CA GLN A 41 -7.44 26.10 -7.27
C GLN A 41 -6.02 25.77 -7.67
N SER A 42 -5.11 25.86 -6.71
CA SER A 42 -3.70 25.58 -6.91
C SER A 42 -3.22 24.41 -6.06
N SER A 43 -2.47 23.50 -6.65
CA SER A 43 -1.86 22.36 -5.97
C SER A 43 -0.98 22.78 -4.78
N VAL A 44 -0.25 23.88 -4.90
CA VAL A 44 0.67 24.34 -3.85
C VAL A 44 -0.05 24.92 -2.62
N SER A 45 -1.28 25.38 -2.78
CA SER A 45 -2.08 25.91 -1.67
C SER A 45 -2.95 24.88 -0.96
N ARG A 46 -2.89 23.61 -1.40
CA ARG A 46 -3.70 22.53 -0.79
C ARG A 46 -3.20 22.19 0.62
N THR A 47 -4.16 21.94 1.49
CA THR A 47 -3.94 21.47 2.86
C THR A 47 -4.49 20.07 3.09
N ALA A 48 -5.32 19.57 2.16
CA ALA A 48 -5.90 18.23 2.17
C ALA A 48 -6.24 17.79 0.74
N LEU A 49 -6.50 16.52 0.51
CA LEU A 49 -7.09 16.01 -0.72
C LEU A 49 -8.47 16.64 -0.95
N VAL A 50 -8.89 16.72 -2.20
CA VAL A 50 -10.23 17.19 -2.58
C VAL A 50 -11.27 16.16 -2.17
N SER A 51 -11.00 14.89 -2.48
CA SER A 51 -11.88 13.75 -2.15
C SER A 51 -11.02 12.56 -1.75
N TYR A 52 -10.72 12.46 -0.46
CA TYR A 52 -9.94 11.34 0.11
C TYR A 52 -10.63 10.01 -0.16
N LEU A 53 -9.86 9.00 -0.56
CA LEU A 53 -10.32 7.63 -0.75
C LEU A 53 -9.70 6.67 0.28
N CYS A 54 -8.38 6.56 0.30
CA CYS A 54 -7.68 5.69 1.24
C CYS A 54 -6.22 6.07 1.44
N ASP A 55 -5.63 5.54 2.50
CA ASP A 55 -4.18 5.58 2.70
C ASP A 55 -3.49 4.44 1.94
N MET A 56 -2.27 4.72 1.52
CA MET A 56 -1.38 3.76 0.89
C MET A 56 -0.14 3.54 1.74
N PRO A 57 0.30 2.30 1.91
CA PRO A 57 1.55 2.02 2.60
C PRO A 57 2.76 2.60 1.88
N ILE A 58 3.66 3.18 2.65
CA ILE A 58 4.98 3.58 2.20
C ILE A 58 5.89 2.36 2.28
N ALA A 59 6.26 1.81 1.12
CA ALA A 59 7.02 0.56 1.02
C ALA A 59 8.54 0.76 1.15
N GLY A 60 9.02 1.99 1.01
CA GLY A 60 10.44 2.28 1.14
C GLY A 60 10.78 3.72 0.80
N SER A 61 12.00 4.11 1.10
CA SER A 61 12.55 5.39 0.69
C SER A 61 14.04 5.29 0.39
N SER A 62 14.54 6.21 -0.42
CA SER A 62 15.97 6.36 -0.68
C SER A 62 16.29 7.82 -1.01
N VAL A 63 17.49 8.23 -0.65
CA VAL A 63 18.01 9.58 -1.01
C VAL A 63 19.12 9.41 -2.03
N SER A 64 19.07 10.17 -3.11
CA SER A 64 20.10 10.19 -4.14
C SER A 64 20.19 11.56 -4.79
N GLY A 65 21.37 12.17 -4.79
CA GLY A 65 21.63 13.46 -5.47
C GLY A 65 20.72 14.60 -5.00
N GLY A 66 20.40 14.68 -3.70
CA GLY A 66 19.48 15.69 -3.14
C GLY A 66 18.01 15.44 -3.44
N THR A 67 17.68 14.26 -3.98
CA THR A 67 16.31 13.84 -4.22
C THR A 67 15.92 12.73 -3.24
N LEU A 68 14.85 12.95 -2.49
CA LEU A 68 14.19 11.92 -1.69
C LEU A 68 13.18 11.18 -2.58
N ASN A 69 13.38 9.87 -2.71
CA ASN A 69 12.46 8.99 -3.40
C ASN A 69 11.63 8.23 -2.36
N VAL A 70 10.31 8.38 -2.40
CA VAL A 70 9.36 7.65 -1.55
C VAL A 70 8.62 6.64 -2.41
N LYS A 71 8.83 5.37 -2.12
CA LYS A 71 8.16 4.27 -2.81
C LYS A 71 6.85 3.96 -2.10
N VAL A 72 5.75 4.01 -2.83
CA VAL A 72 4.40 3.77 -2.32
C VAL A 72 3.79 2.60 -3.07
N GLN A 73 3.08 1.75 -2.35
CA GLN A 73 2.38 0.61 -2.91
C GLN A 73 0.87 0.78 -2.74
N PHE A 74 0.13 0.58 -3.81
CA PHE A 74 -1.32 0.46 -3.77
C PHE A 74 -1.72 -1.00 -3.97
N SER A 75 -2.71 -1.43 -3.20
CA SER A 75 -3.48 -2.64 -3.47
C SER A 75 -4.90 -2.41 -2.99
N ASN A 76 -5.89 -2.63 -3.83
CA ASN A 76 -7.28 -2.49 -3.43
C ASN A 76 -7.75 -3.58 -2.45
N ALA A 77 -6.98 -4.66 -2.27
CA ALA A 77 -7.19 -5.67 -1.24
C ALA A 77 -6.53 -5.32 0.11
N LEU A 78 -5.41 -4.58 0.08
CA LEU A 78 -4.56 -4.29 1.25
C LEU A 78 -4.68 -2.84 1.73
N SER A 79 -5.25 -1.95 0.92
CA SER A 79 -5.47 -0.55 1.29
C SER A 79 -6.50 -0.43 2.41
N SER A 80 -6.40 0.62 3.20
CA SER A 80 -7.37 0.89 4.25
C SER A 80 -8.78 0.97 3.66
N GLY A 81 -9.69 0.13 4.12
CA GLY A 81 -11.08 0.12 3.68
C GLY A 81 -11.43 -0.91 2.61
N ASN A 82 -10.48 -1.72 2.14
CA ASN A 82 -10.74 -2.84 1.19
C ASN A 82 -11.63 -2.40 0.01
N ILE A 83 -11.06 -1.57 -0.87
CA ILE A 83 -11.79 -0.90 -1.95
C ILE A 83 -12.24 -1.93 -2.99
N ARG A 84 -13.55 -2.14 -3.11
CA ARG A 84 -14.17 -3.10 -4.02
C ARG A 84 -14.80 -2.46 -5.25
N ASP A 85 -15.15 -1.18 -5.15
CA ASP A 85 -15.74 -0.46 -6.27
C ASP A 85 -14.65 0.13 -7.17
N PRO A 86 -14.86 0.17 -8.49
CA PRO A 86 -13.95 0.84 -9.39
C PRO A 86 -13.96 2.34 -9.15
N PHE A 87 -12.81 2.99 -9.34
CA PHE A 87 -12.69 4.44 -9.17
C PHE A 87 -11.71 5.07 -10.17
N LEU A 88 -11.79 6.39 -10.31
CA LEU A 88 -10.79 7.18 -11.01
C LEU A 88 -9.76 7.67 -9.99
N TRP A 89 -8.50 7.26 -10.16
CA TRP A 89 -7.41 7.77 -9.35
C TRP A 89 -6.99 9.14 -9.88
N ALA A 90 -7.44 10.18 -9.19
CA ALA A 90 -7.28 11.56 -9.62
C ALA A 90 -6.27 12.35 -8.81
N GLU A 91 -6.00 11.97 -7.57
CA GLU A 91 -5.12 12.73 -6.68
C GLU A 91 -4.31 11.86 -5.73
N VAL A 92 -3.16 12.39 -5.32
CA VAL A 92 -2.31 11.77 -4.31
C VAL A 92 -1.68 12.84 -3.43
N GLY A 93 -1.57 12.54 -2.14
CA GLY A 93 -0.94 13.39 -1.14
C GLY A 93 0.06 12.66 -0.27
N LEU A 94 1.18 13.32 0.01
CA LEU A 94 2.17 12.86 0.97
C LEU A 94 2.11 13.72 2.21
N TYR A 95 2.03 13.09 3.37
CA TYR A 95 1.84 13.75 4.66
C TYR A 95 3.03 13.51 5.58
N GLY A 96 3.24 14.46 6.47
CA GLY A 96 4.27 14.37 7.50
C GLY A 96 4.15 15.45 8.55
N TYR A 97 5.02 15.39 9.54
CA TYR A 97 5.05 16.29 10.69
C TYR A 97 6.50 16.57 11.12
N ILE A 98 6.71 17.60 11.94
CA ILE A 98 8.00 17.83 12.58
C ILE A 98 8.02 17.11 13.93
N GLU A 99 9.02 16.23 14.12
CA GLU A 99 9.18 15.45 15.35
C GLU A 99 9.34 16.38 16.56
N ASP A 100 8.67 16.04 17.65
CA ASP A 100 8.66 16.78 18.93
C ASP A 100 8.21 18.26 18.83
N ASP A 101 7.47 18.61 17.77
CA ASP A 101 6.96 19.97 17.58
C ASP A 101 5.44 19.99 17.38
N THR A 102 4.70 20.21 18.47
CA THR A 102 3.23 20.25 18.46
C THR A 102 2.64 21.39 17.63
N SER A 103 3.45 22.41 17.29
CA SER A 103 3.04 23.52 16.43
C SER A 103 3.03 23.13 14.95
N HIS A 104 3.70 22.04 14.61
CA HIS A 104 3.80 21.52 13.23
C HIS A 104 3.31 20.07 13.16
N PRO A 105 1.99 19.85 13.39
CA PRO A 105 1.37 18.52 13.35
C PRO A 105 1.37 17.95 11.93
N GLU A 106 0.83 16.73 11.75
CA GLU A 106 0.67 16.14 10.43
C GLU A 106 -0.04 17.08 9.47
N ALA A 107 0.58 17.30 8.31
CA ALA A 107 0.07 18.17 7.24
C ALA A 107 0.40 17.60 5.87
N LEU A 108 -0.33 18.03 4.86
CA LEU A 108 -0.07 17.70 3.46
C LEU A 108 1.20 18.42 2.98
N LEU A 109 2.26 17.65 2.74
CA LEU A 109 3.57 18.17 2.32
C LEU A 109 3.69 18.28 0.80
N CYS A 110 3.18 17.28 0.09
CA CYS A 110 3.19 17.21 -1.37
C CYS A 110 1.84 16.78 -1.88
N TYR A 111 1.48 17.34 -3.02
CA TYR A 111 0.20 17.07 -3.66
C TYR A 111 0.37 16.95 -5.17
N ALA A 112 -0.35 16.01 -5.75
CA ALA A 112 -0.50 15.89 -7.19
C ALA A 112 -1.94 15.59 -7.54
N ASN A 113 -2.36 16.06 -8.70
CA ASN A 113 -3.72 15.90 -9.21
C ASN A 113 -3.69 15.64 -10.71
N ALA A 114 -4.55 14.75 -11.19
CA ALA A 114 -4.84 14.63 -12.61
C ALA A 114 -5.60 15.89 -13.08
N TYR A 115 -5.34 16.30 -14.31
CA TYR A 115 -5.93 17.54 -14.84
C TYR A 115 -7.46 17.49 -14.88
N ASP A 116 -8.01 16.35 -15.30
CA ASP A 116 -9.45 16.07 -15.38
C ASP A 116 -9.70 14.54 -15.40
N ALA A 117 -10.96 14.15 -15.57
CA ALA A 117 -11.37 12.75 -15.61
C ALA A 117 -10.81 11.96 -16.80
N GLU A 118 -10.49 12.62 -17.93
CA GLU A 118 -9.90 11.96 -19.10
C GLU A 118 -8.44 11.61 -18.87
N HIS A 119 -7.77 12.36 -17.97
CA HIS A 119 -6.37 12.17 -17.59
C HIS A 119 -6.20 11.35 -16.28
N ALA A 120 -7.28 11.01 -15.60
CA ALA A 120 -7.21 10.15 -14.42
C ALA A 120 -7.09 8.68 -14.80
N ASP A 121 -6.33 7.92 -14.00
CA ASP A 121 -6.21 6.48 -14.20
C ASP A 121 -7.46 5.76 -13.65
N TYR A 122 -8.08 4.93 -14.47
CA TYR A 122 -9.18 4.07 -14.02
C TYR A 122 -8.64 2.84 -13.30
N ILE A 123 -9.04 2.67 -12.06
CA ILE A 123 -8.69 1.51 -11.23
C ILE A 123 -9.94 0.61 -11.12
N PRO A 124 -9.89 -0.63 -11.65
CA PRO A 124 -11.02 -1.56 -11.56
C PRO A 124 -11.22 -2.03 -10.12
N GLY A 125 -12.44 -2.40 -9.76
CA GLY A 125 -12.78 -2.97 -8.45
C GLY A 125 -12.27 -4.39 -8.22
N THR A 126 -11.74 -5.05 -9.25
CA THR A 126 -10.99 -6.32 -9.15
C THR A 126 -9.61 -6.06 -8.57
N LEU A 127 -8.93 -7.11 -8.08
CA LEU A 127 -7.59 -6.99 -7.53
C LEU A 127 -6.66 -6.22 -8.48
N SER A 128 -6.18 -5.08 -8.03
CA SER A 128 -5.21 -4.23 -8.69
C SER A 128 -4.11 -3.87 -7.73
N GLU A 129 -2.88 -4.07 -8.16
CA GLU A 129 -1.69 -3.72 -7.39
C GLU A 129 -0.74 -2.91 -8.26
N PHE A 130 -0.22 -1.83 -7.73
CA PHE A 130 0.83 -1.07 -8.40
C PHE A 130 1.73 -0.37 -7.38
N THR A 131 2.93 -0.12 -7.82
CA THR A 131 3.93 0.62 -7.05
C THR A 131 4.36 1.84 -7.85
N PHE A 132 4.47 2.97 -7.19
CA PHE A 132 5.07 4.16 -7.79
C PHE A 132 6.06 4.83 -6.84
N VAL A 133 6.92 5.66 -7.40
CA VAL A 133 7.93 6.40 -6.65
C VAL A 133 7.64 7.88 -6.80
N MET A 134 7.49 8.56 -5.67
CA MET A 134 7.44 10.02 -5.61
C MET A 134 8.85 10.55 -5.40
N ALA A 135 9.32 11.35 -6.32
CA ALA A 135 10.61 12.01 -6.22
C ALA A 135 10.44 13.44 -5.71
N LEU A 136 10.97 13.74 -4.54
CA LEU A 136 10.98 15.06 -3.93
C LEU A 136 12.38 15.63 -4.06
N THR A 137 12.57 16.61 -4.94
CA THR A 137 13.86 17.26 -5.12
C THR A 137 13.90 18.53 -4.28
N SER A 138 14.84 18.60 -3.34
CA SER A 138 15.19 19.84 -2.64
C SER A 138 16.39 20.46 -3.33
N VAL A 139 16.26 21.68 -3.82
CA VAL A 139 17.30 22.38 -4.58
C VAL A 139 18.52 22.74 -3.71
N ASN A 140 18.40 22.62 -2.39
CA ASN A 140 19.45 22.97 -1.42
C ASN A 140 19.55 21.94 -0.29
N ALA A 141 19.37 20.65 -0.58
CA ALA A 141 19.62 19.63 0.43
C ALA A 141 21.13 19.62 0.77
N SER A 142 21.50 20.34 1.84
CA SER A 142 22.76 20.09 2.52
C SER A 142 22.65 18.71 3.18
N ASP A 143 23.77 18.02 3.38
CA ASP A 143 23.86 16.70 3.99
C ASP A 143 23.28 16.62 5.43
N ASP A 144 22.82 17.75 5.98
CA ASP A 144 22.35 17.92 7.34
C ASP A 144 20.79 17.86 7.49
N VAL A 145 20.04 17.63 6.41
CA VAL A 145 18.57 17.54 6.49
C VAL A 145 18.16 16.12 6.87
N GLU A 146 17.69 15.94 8.09
CA GLU A 146 17.13 14.67 8.53
C GLU A 146 15.66 14.55 8.12
N VAL A 147 15.38 13.71 7.13
CA VAL A 147 14.04 13.31 6.74
C VAL A 147 13.89 11.82 6.98
N VAL A 148 13.04 11.46 7.92
CA VAL A 148 12.71 10.07 8.21
C VAL A 148 11.39 9.71 7.53
N VAL A 149 11.40 8.62 6.78
CA VAL A 149 10.19 8.07 6.18
C VAL A 149 9.77 6.83 6.98
N ASN A 150 8.62 6.91 7.62
CA ASN A 150 8.04 5.77 8.32
C ASN A 150 7.45 4.80 7.29
N HIS A 151 8.04 3.63 7.20
CA HIS A 151 7.57 2.58 6.31
C HIS A 151 6.44 1.80 6.97
N SER A 152 5.27 1.77 6.37
CA SER A 152 4.22 0.82 6.68
C SER A 152 4.32 -0.34 5.71
N LEU A 153 5.14 -1.32 6.03
CA LEU A 153 5.17 -2.53 5.23
C LEU A 153 3.86 -3.29 5.51
N ILE A 154 2.94 -3.25 4.56
CA ILE A 154 1.99 -4.34 4.43
C ILE A 154 2.78 -5.46 3.75
N TYR A 155 3.44 -6.29 4.56
CA TYR A 155 3.78 -7.60 4.08
C TYR A 155 2.45 -8.29 3.77
N ALA A 156 2.24 -8.73 2.56
CA ALA A 156 1.47 -9.93 2.38
C ALA A 156 2.12 -10.93 3.35
N THR A 157 1.44 -11.25 4.43
CA THR A 157 1.92 -12.32 5.31
C THR A 157 2.15 -13.49 4.40
N LYS A 158 3.41 -13.97 4.35
CA LYS A 158 3.72 -15.20 3.63
C LYS A 158 2.60 -16.18 3.99
N PRO A 159 1.92 -16.81 3.02
CA PRO A 159 0.90 -17.78 3.33
C PRO A 159 1.47 -18.73 4.38
N ALA A 160 0.76 -18.92 5.48
CA ALA A 160 1.22 -19.84 6.50
C ALA A 160 1.02 -21.24 5.92
N ASP A 161 2.11 -21.90 5.58
CA ASP A 161 2.07 -23.29 5.17
C ASP A 161 1.76 -24.15 6.41
N THR A 162 0.60 -24.76 6.44
CA THR A 162 0.20 -25.66 7.51
C THR A 162 0.05 -27.05 6.93
N VAL A 163 0.89 -27.97 7.39
CA VAL A 163 0.76 -29.39 7.02
C VAL A 163 -0.34 -30.01 7.85
N VAL A 164 -1.33 -30.57 7.17
CA VAL A 164 -2.45 -31.28 7.78
C VAL A 164 -2.35 -32.74 7.42
N SER A 165 -2.39 -33.64 8.43
CA SER A 165 -2.43 -35.09 8.20
C SER A 165 -3.88 -35.54 8.05
N LEU A 166 -4.18 -36.18 6.95
CA LEU A 166 -5.47 -36.81 6.67
C LEU A 166 -5.35 -38.32 7.00
N ALA A 167 -5.84 -38.74 8.17
CA ALA A 167 -5.76 -40.13 8.57
C ALA A 167 -6.81 -40.97 7.81
N ALA A 168 -6.41 -42.14 7.32
CA ALA A 168 -7.27 -43.01 6.54
C ALA A 168 -8.54 -43.47 7.32
N ALA A 169 -8.45 -43.52 8.64
CA ALA A 169 -9.58 -43.94 9.50
C ALA A 169 -10.64 -42.85 9.71
N ASP A 170 -10.35 -41.61 9.39
CA ASP A 170 -11.21 -40.45 9.68
C ASP A 170 -12.09 -40.03 8.48
N TRP A 171 -11.97 -40.75 7.38
CA TRP A 171 -12.81 -40.53 6.21
C TRP A 171 -14.23 -41.10 6.45
N THR A 172 -15.22 -40.33 6.11
CA THR A 172 -16.63 -40.64 6.25
C THR A 172 -17.31 -40.75 4.89
N GLY A 173 -18.29 -41.66 4.80
CA GLY A 173 -19.05 -41.95 3.58
C GLY A 173 -18.98 -43.44 3.25
N GLU A 174 -20.10 -44.03 2.81
CA GLU A 174 -20.16 -45.44 2.38
C GLU A 174 -19.83 -45.61 0.89
N THR A 175 -19.90 -44.48 0.16
CA THR A 175 -19.60 -44.42 -1.28
C THR A 175 -18.90 -43.11 -1.60
N SER A 176 -18.14 -43.08 -2.71
CA SER A 176 -17.51 -41.83 -3.19
C SER A 176 -18.57 -40.74 -3.50
N PRO A 177 -18.31 -39.47 -3.17
CA PRO A 177 -17.07 -38.95 -2.60
C PRO A 177 -16.97 -39.13 -1.08
N TYR A 178 -15.82 -39.55 -0.61
CA TYR A 178 -15.50 -39.61 0.81
C TYR A 178 -15.16 -38.20 1.32
N THR A 179 -15.50 -37.92 2.58
CA THR A 179 -15.25 -36.58 3.18
C THR A 179 -14.51 -36.68 4.51
N GLN A 180 -13.62 -35.77 4.75
CA GLN A 180 -12.96 -35.59 6.04
C GLN A 180 -12.94 -34.10 6.40
N THR A 181 -13.28 -33.76 7.64
CA THR A 181 -13.23 -32.38 8.13
C THR A 181 -12.06 -32.22 9.09
N VAL A 182 -11.18 -31.31 8.80
CA VAL A 182 -10.02 -31.00 9.62
C VAL A 182 -10.05 -29.54 10.04
N ALA A 183 -9.83 -29.28 11.33
CA ALA A 183 -9.72 -27.91 11.85
C ALA A 183 -8.30 -27.39 11.62
N VAL A 184 -8.18 -26.25 10.92
CA VAL A 184 -6.90 -25.58 10.69
C VAL A 184 -6.90 -24.26 11.46
N THR A 185 -5.96 -24.12 12.40
CA THR A 185 -5.84 -22.91 13.22
C THR A 185 -5.43 -21.72 12.37
N GLY A 186 -6.08 -20.59 12.56
CA GLY A 186 -5.78 -19.34 11.84
C GLY A 186 -6.54 -19.15 10.54
N VAL A 187 -7.38 -20.11 10.14
CA VAL A 187 -8.26 -20.00 8.97
C VAL A 187 -9.60 -19.38 9.38
N SER A 188 -10.08 -18.41 8.62
CA SER A 188 -11.38 -17.77 8.76
C SER A 188 -12.21 -17.91 7.48
N ALA A 189 -13.47 -17.48 7.51
CA ALA A 189 -14.35 -17.52 6.34
C ALA A 189 -13.83 -16.66 5.17
N ASP A 190 -12.97 -15.67 5.45
CA ASP A 190 -12.38 -14.76 4.45
C ASP A 190 -10.98 -15.20 3.98
N SER A 191 -10.48 -16.34 4.49
CA SER A 191 -9.18 -16.87 4.11
C SER A 191 -9.22 -17.46 2.70
N ILE A 192 -8.22 -17.13 1.89
CA ILE A 192 -7.97 -17.82 0.62
C ILE A 192 -7.10 -19.02 0.94
N LEU A 193 -7.58 -20.22 0.59
CA LEU A 193 -6.88 -21.48 0.81
C LEU A 193 -6.39 -22.01 -0.53
N GLU A 194 -5.11 -22.35 -0.57
CA GLU A 194 -4.53 -23.16 -1.61
C GLU A 194 -4.16 -24.51 -0.98
N VAL A 195 -4.71 -25.59 -1.51
CA VAL A 195 -4.50 -26.93 -0.99
C VAL A 195 -3.66 -27.72 -1.98
N GLY A 196 -2.55 -28.22 -1.52
CA GLY A 196 -1.64 -29.03 -2.31
C GLY A 196 -1.09 -30.21 -1.52
N ILE A 197 -0.37 -31.08 -2.20
CA ILE A 197 0.35 -32.18 -1.58
C ILE A 197 1.60 -31.60 -0.91
N SER A 198 1.91 -32.06 0.31
CA SER A 198 3.10 -31.59 1.04
C SER A 198 4.39 -31.93 0.30
N ASP A 199 5.36 -31.02 0.30
CA ASP A 199 6.71 -31.24 -0.24
C ASP A 199 7.46 -32.40 0.47
N THR A 200 6.97 -32.80 1.65
CA THR A 200 7.50 -33.94 2.41
C THR A 200 6.73 -35.24 2.15
N ALA A 201 5.75 -35.23 1.26
CA ALA A 201 5.03 -36.43 0.88
C ALA A 201 5.96 -37.46 0.21
N THR A 202 5.75 -38.73 0.47
CA THR A 202 6.47 -39.77 -0.23
C THR A 202 5.94 -39.93 -1.66
N ASP A 203 6.75 -40.50 -2.56
CA ASP A 203 6.34 -40.77 -3.95
C ASP A 203 5.03 -41.57 -4.02
N GLU A 204 4.85 -42.54 -3.13
CA GLU A 204 3.65 -43.34 -3.04
C GLU A 204 2.41 -42.53 -2.62
N GLN A 205 2.57 -41.58 -1.68
CA GLN A 205 1.50 -40.65 -1.28
C GLN A 205 1.15 -39.68 -2.40
N TYR A 206 2.15 -39.24 -3.15
CA TYR A 206 1.96 -38.39 -4.30
C TYR A 206 1.18 -39.06 -5.41
N GLU A 207 1.56 -40.30 -5.78
CA GLU A 207 0.86 -41.10 -6.78
C GLU A 207 -0.61 -41.37 -6.37
N GLN A 208 -0.85 -41.77 -5.12
CA GLN A 208 -2.20 -42.00 -4.61
C GLN A 208 -3.09 -40.75 -4.66
N ALA A 209 -2.53 -39.56 -4.39
CA ALA A 209 -3.29 -38.34 -4.45
C ALA A 209 -3.59 -37.91 -5.91
N CYS A 210 -2.70 -38.17 -6.86
CA CYS A 210 -2.92 -37.95 -8.28
C CYS A 210 -3.95 -38.91 -8.89
N ASP A 211 -3.98 -40.17 -8.44
CA ASP A 211 -4.92 -41.18 -8.93
C ASP A 211 -6.36 -40.98 -8.38
N ALA A 212 -6.50 -40.13 -7.33
CA ALA A 212 -7.79 -39.84 -6.70
C ALA A 212 -8.52 -38.64 -7.32
N GLN A 213 -7.94 -37.97 -8.33
CA GLN A 213 -8.56 -36.88 -9.09
C GLN A 213 -9.36 -37.42 -10.27
#